data_627f0bc9bb6148591d8866bec2c6369d
#
_entry.id   627f0bc9bb6148591d8866bec2c6369d
#
_cell.length_a   1.000
_cell.length_b   1.000
_cell.length_c   1.000
_cell.angle_alpha   90.00
_cell.angle_beta   90.00
_cell.angle_gamma   90.00
#
_symmetry.space_group_name_H-M   'P 1'
#
loop_
_entity.id
_entity.type
_entity.pdbx_description
1 polymer ?
#
loop_
_entity_poly.entity_id
_entity_poly.type
_entity_poly.pdbx_seq_one_letter_code
_entity_poly.pdbx_strand_id
1 'polypeptide(L)'
;MKQALEALKEAEPQRIAFEDLDFNFGERWIPTGVYATYMSHLFDTDVKIAYSASMDEFSVACGYRTMKITDEFLVKGYYRNYDGMHLLKHALHNTCPDMMKSIGKDENGNDIKVRDSEGIQLANAKIDEIRNGFSEWLEEQSPQFKERLTTMYNRKFNCFVRPKYDG
;
A
#
# COMPACT_ATOMS: atom_id res chain seq x y z
N MET A 1 39.45 -3.33 -27.88
CA MET A 1 39.37 -3.81 -26.49
C MET A 1 38.42 -3.00 -25.67
N LYS A 2 38.62 -1.70 -25.53
CA LYS A 2 37.72 -0.87 -24.75
C LYS A 2 36.30 -0.83 -25.30
N GLN A 3 36.15 -0.80 -26.60
CA GLN A 3 34.84 -0.79 -27.25
C GLN A 3 34.06 -2.06 -26.98
N ALA A 4 34.73 -3.20 -26.94
CA ALA A 4 34.07 -4.46 -26.62
C ALA A 4 33.58 -4.49 -25.17
N LEU A 5 34.35 -3.92 -24.24
CA LEU A 5 33.93 -3.83 -22.85
C LEU A 5 32.74 -2.89 -22.66
N GLU A 6 32.73 -1.78 -23.37
CA GLU A 6 31.62 -0.84 -23.34
C GLU A 6 30.37 -1.46 -23.90
N ALA A 7 30.48 -2.24 -24.99
CA ALA A 7 29.35 -2.95 -25.56
C ALA A 7 28.81 -3.98 -24.59
N LEU A 8 29.66 -4.67 -23.84
CA LEU A 8 29.21 -5.62 -22.81
C LEU A 8 28.48 -4.93 -21.68
N LYS A 9 28.93 -3.75 -21.30
CA LYS A 9 28.23 -2.97 -20.27
C LYS A 9 26.86 -2.52 -20.74
N GLU A 10 26.75 -2.14 -21.99
CA GLU A 10 25.47 -1.74 -22.57
C GLU A 10 24.50 -2.92 -22.68
N ALA A 11 25.02 -4.13 -22.86
CA ALA A 11 24.22 -5.33 -22.93
C ALA A 11 23.70 -5.78 -21.57
N GLU A 12 24.33 -5.36 -20.48
CA GLU A 12 23.85 -5.69 -19.15
C GLU A 12 22.62 -4.84 -18.78
N PRO A 13 21.63 -5.45 -18.07
CA PRO A 13 20.49 -4.69 -17.60
C PRO A 13 20.96 -3.58 -16.67
N GLN A 14 20.54 -2.36 -16.92
CA GLN A 14 20.87 -1.26 -16.05
C GLN A 14 20.06 -1.36 -14.75
N ARG A 15 20.73 -1.06 -13.65
CA ARG A 15 20.07 -1.01 -12.37
C ARG A 15 19.16 0.21 -12.32
N ILE A 16 17.91 -0.01 -11.96
CA ILE A 16 16.96 1.08 -11.79
C ILE A 16 17.22 1.74 -10.44
N ALA A 17 17.39 3.07 -10.44
CA ALA A 17 17.66 3.83 -9.23
C ALA A 17 16.40 4.00 -8.40
N PHE A 18 16.58 4.27 -7.11
CA PHE A 18 15.44 4.45 -6.18
C PHE A 18 14.47 5.55 -6.68
N GLU A 19 15.01 6.64 -7.19
CA GLU A 19 14.21 7.78 -7.65
C GLU A 19 13.32 7.44 -8.86
N ASP A 20 13.70 6.41 -9.60
CA ASP A 20 12.96 5.97 -10.79
C ASP A 20 11.96 4.86 -10.48
N LEU A 21 11.88 4.41 -9.23
CA LEU A 21 10.96 3.37 -8.82
C LEU A 21 9.64 3.97 -8.33
N ASP A 22 8.55 3.32 -8.73
CA ASP A 22 7.23 3.63 -8.19
C ASP A 22 6.95 2.67 -7.03
N PHE A 23 6.85 3.22 -5.83
CA PHE A 23 6.55 2.45 -4.64
C PHE A 23 5.06 2.61 -4.33
N ASN A 24 4.26 1.69 -4.83
CA ASN A 24 2.84 1.68 -4.57
C ASN A 24 2.54 0.89 -3.31
N PHE A 25 1.74 1.48 -2.44
CA PHE A 25 1.35 0.81 -1.20
C PHE A 25 0.54 -0.44 -1.51
N GLY A 26 0.95 -1.57 -0.95
CA GLY A 26 0.29 -2.85 -1.19
C GLY A 26 0.94 -3.73 -2.24
N GLU A 27 2.05 -3.30 -2.83
CA GLU A 27 2.81 -4.16 -3.74
C GLU A 27 3.42 -5.34 -2.98
N ARG A 28 3.37 -6.52 -3.58
CA ARG A 28 3.76 -7.76 -2.91
C ARG A 28 5.26 -7.98 -2.84
N TRP A 29 6.04 -7.29 -3.69
CA TRP A 29 7.49 -7.42 -3.65
C TRP A 29 8.11 -6.68 -2.47
N ILE A 30 7.40 -5.69 -1.92
CA ILE A 30 7.87 -4.94 -0.75
C ILE A 30 7.56 -5.77 0.50
N PRO A 31 8.54 -6.00 1.39
CA PRO A 31 8.29 -6.76 2.62
C PRO A 31 7.20 -6.12 3.48
N THR A 32 6.34 -6.94 4.06
CA THR A 32 5.25 -6.45 4.92
C THR A 32 5.77 -5.69 6.14
N GLY A 33 6.99 -6.00 6.60
CA GLY A 33 7.63 -5.25 7.68
C GLY A 33 7.84 -3.78 7.36
N VAL A 34 8.06 -3.44 6.08
CA VAL A 34 8.19 -2.04 5.65
C VAL A 34 6.86 -1.31 5.84
N TYR A 35 5.76 -1.92 5.41
CA TYR A 35 4.43 -1.35 5.62
C TYR A 35 4.09 -1.24 7.10
N ALA A 36 4.42 -2.26 7.88
CA ALA A 36 4.16 -2.26 9.32
C ALA A 36 4.92 -1.14 10.02
N THR A 37 6.17 -0.89 9.65
CA THR A 37 6.97 0.19 10.21
C THR A 37 6.37 1.55 9.87
N TYR A 38 5.97 1.76 8.63
CA TYR A 38 5.32 2.99 8.22
C TYR A 38 4.01 3.22 8.98
N MET A 39 3.16 2.20 9.04
CA MET A 39 1.86 2.34 9.69
C MET A 39 1.98 2.49 11.20
N SER A 40 2.98 1.85 11.81
CA SER A 40 3.26 2.06 13.23
C SER A 40 3.64 3.51 13.52
N HIS A 41 4.37 4.12 12.62
CA HIS A 41 4.71 5.55 12.72
C HIS A 41 3.47 6.42 12.50
N LEU A 42 2.67 6.12 11.49
CA LEU A 42 1.50 6.91 11.12
C LEU A 42 0.40 6.85 12.19
N PHE A 43 0.14 5.67 12.73
CA PHE A 43 -0.92 5.45 13.73
C PHE A 43 -0.45 5.56 15.17
N ASP A 44 0.84 5.75 15.39
CA ASP A 44 1.44 5.89 16.72
C ASP A 44 1.10 4.69 17.63
N THR A 45 1.15 3.50 17.07
CA THR A 45 0.96 2.24 17.79
C THR A 45 1.72 1.13 17.06
N ASP A 46 1.82 -0.03 17.70
CA ASP A 46 2.50 -1.19 17.10
C ASP A 46 1.57 -1.85 16.08
N VAL A 47 1.78 -1.58 14.81
CA VAL A 47 0.99 -2.18 13.72
C VAL A 47 1.74 -3.35 13.13
N LYS A 48 1.03 -4.47 12.96
CA LYS A 48 1.57 -5.68 12.35
C LYS A 48 0.81 -5.98 11.07
N ILE A 49 1.55 -6.30 10.02
CA ILE A 49 1.00 -6.63 8.72
C ILE A 49 1.61 -7.93 8.24
N ALA A 50 0.77 -8.84 7.79
CA ALA A 50 1.19 -10.12 7.22
C ALA A 50 0.51 -10.33 5.87
N TYR A 51 1.15 -11.10 5.00
CA TYR A 51 0.60 -11.44 3.70
C TYR A 51 0.49 -12.95 3.57
N SER A 52 -0.69 -13.40 3.17
CA SER A 52 -0.95 -14.82 2.90
C SER A 52 -0.97 -15.05 1.39
N ALA A 53 0.04 -15.76 0.88
CA ALA A 53 0.14 -16.06 -0.54
C ALA A 53 -0.98 -16.99 -1.02
N SER A 54 -1.42 -17.91 -0.16
CA SER A 54 -2.49 -18.86 -0.50
C SER A 54 -3.84 -18.18 -0.67
N MET A 55 -4.10 -17.13 0.12
CA MET A 55 -5.35 -16.36 0.06
C MET A 55 -5.22 -15.08 -0.76
N ASP A 56 -3.99 -14.71 -1.13
CA ASP A 56 -3.66 -13.44 -1.78
C ASP A 56 -4.27 -12.26 -1.01
N GLU A 57 -4.06 -12.25 0.29
CA GLU A 57 -4.67 -11.27 1.18
C GLU A 57 -3.70 -10.80 2.26
N PHE A 58 -3.77 -9.50 2.56
CA PHE A 58 -3.05 -8.91 3.69
C PHE A 58 -3.92 -8.97 4.94
N SER A 59 -3.31 -9.28 6.05
CA SER A 59 -3.95 -9.18 7.37
C SER A 59 -3.26 -8.10 8.17
N VAL A 60 -4.05 -7.35 8.96
CA VAL A 60 -3.56 -6.22 9.74
C VAL A 60 -4.00 -6.35 11.18
N ALA A 61 -3.13 -5.94 12.10
CA ALA A 61 -3.40 -5.95 13.53
C ALA A 61 -2.65 -4.80 14.20
N CYS A 62 -3.10 -4.36 15.35
CA CYS A 62 -2.42 -3.33 16.13
C CYS A 62 -2.45 -3.69 17.62
N GLY A 63 -1.47 -3.16 18.37
CA GLY A 63 -1.39 -3.38 19.80
C GLY A 63 -2.55 -2.71 20.55
N TYR A 64 -2.86 -1.49 20.19
CA TYR A 64 -4.04 -0.78 20.67
C TYR A 64 -4.44 0.26 19.64
N ARG A 65 -5.72 0.67 19.68
CA ARG A 65 -6.22 1.67 18.74
C ARG A 65 -6.07 3.05 19.34
N THR A 66 -5.19 3.86 18.73
CA THR A 66 -4.95 5.23 19.15
C THR A 66 -6.04 6.15 18.61
N MET A 67 -6.05 7.40 19.08
CA MET A 67 -6.97 8.42 18.55
C MET A 67 -6.74 8.68 17.06
N LYS A 68 -5.54 8.46 16.55
CA LYS A 68 -5.28 8.57 15.13
C LYS A 68 -6.09 7.56 14.34
N ILE A 69 -6.20 6.33 14.84
CA ILE A 69 -6.97 5.27 14.20
C ILE A 69 -8.47 5.52 14.33
N THR A 70 -8.91 5.84 15.56
CA THR A 70 -10.34 5.89 15.89
C THR A 70 -10.99 7.25 15.65
N ASP A 71 -10.20 8.29 15.39
CA ASP A 71 -10.68 9.66 15.26
C ASP A 71 -10.18 10.31 13.97
N GLU A 72 -8.86 10.43 13.80
CA GLU A 72 -8.27 11.11 12.64
C GLU A 72 -8.51 10.36 11.33
N PHE A 73 -8.38 9.04 11.35
CA PHE A 73 -8.62 8.19 10.18
C PHE A 73 -9.98 7.48 10.24
N LEU A 74 -10.92 8.05 10.98
CA LEU A 74 -12.26 7.49 11.07
C LEU A 74 -13.16 8.05 9.97
N VAL A 75 -13.87 7.16 9.28
CA VAL A 75 -14.94 7.53 8.34
C VAL A 75 -16.25 6.98 8.90
N LYS A 76 -17.17 7.89 9.21
CA LYS A 76 -18.47 7.52 9.73
C LYS A 76 -19.42 7.19 8.58
N GLY A 77 -19.98 5.99 8.62
CA GLY A 77 -20.99 5.56 7.65
C GLY A 77 -22.36 5.45 8.30
N TYR A 78 -23.38 5.31 7.47
CA TYR A 78 -24.75 5.18 7.94
C TYR A 78 -24.94 3.90 8.76
N TYR A 79 -24.45 2.77 8.26
CA TYR A 79 -24.61 1.47 8.90
C TYR A 79 -23.45 1.10 9.81
N ARG A 80 -22.26 1.55 9.48
CA ARG A 80 -21.04 1.21 10.24
C ARG A 80 -19.97 2.27 10.03
N ASN A 81 -19.04 2.33 10.98
CA ASN A 81 -17.88 3.20 10.88
C ASN A 81 -16.67 2.40 10.37
N TYR A 82 -15.77 3.09 9.67
CA TYR A 82 -14.52 2.54 9.17
C TYR A 82 -13.38 3.29 9.85
N ASP A 83 -12.64 2.61 10.71
CA ASP A 83 -11.50 3.23 11.39
C ASP A 83 -10.22 3.12 10.53
N GLY A 84 -9.11 3.62 11.06
CA GLY A 84 -7.84 3.60 10.34
C GLY A 84 -7.40 2.20 9.95
N MET A 85 -7.69 1.18 10.75
CA MET A 85 -7.32 -0.21 10.45
C MET A 85 -8.11 -0.76 9.26
N HIS A 86 -9.38 -0.43 9.15
CA HIS A 86 -10.19 -0.79 7.98
C HIS A 86 -9.68 -0.11 6.73
N LEU A 87 -9.36 1.18 6.83
CA LEU A 87 -8.83 1.95 5.71
C LEU A 87 -7.45 1.44 5.29
N LEU A 88 -6.62 1.03 6.25
CA LEU A 88 -5.33 0.43 5.97
C LEU A 88 -5.48 -0.84 5.12
N LYS A 89 -6.39 -1.70 5.47
CA LYS A 89 -6.62 -2.93 4.71
C LYS A 89 -7.05 -2.61 3.28
N HIS A 90 -7.94 -1.64 3.09
CA HIS A 90 -8.34 -1.19 1.77
C HIS A 90 -7.16 -0.57 0.99
N ALA A 91 -6.31 0.19 1.67
CA ALA A 91 -5.12 0.77 1.04
C ALA A 91 -4.16 -0.31 0.53
N LEU A 92 -3.97 -1.38 1.31
CA LEU A 92 -3.11 -2.51 0.92
C LEU A 92 -3.66 -3.26 -0.29
N HIS A 93 -4.97 -3.39 -0.39
CA HIS A 93 -5.63 -4.13 -1.47
C HIS A 93 -6.03 -3.24 -2.66
N ASN A 94 -5.77 -1.94 -2.56
CA ASN A 94 -6.19 -0.95 -3.56
C ASN A 94 -7.69 -1.03 -3.84
N THR A 95 -8.47 -1.13 -2.77
CA THR A 95 -9.93 -1.20 -2.80
C THR A 95 -10.53 -0.04 -2.02
N CYS A 96 -11.85 0.08 -2.10
CA CYS A 96 -12.61 1.12 -1.43
C CYS A 96 -13.78 0.48 -0.70
N PRO A 97 -14.15 0.96 0.50
CA PRO A 97 -15.35 0.45 1.18
C PRO A 97 -16.60 0.67 0.34
N ASP A 98 -17.46 -0.32 0.33
CA ASP A 98 -18.76 -0.20 -0.31
C ASP A 98 -19.75 0.30 0.74
N MET A 99 -19.99 1.61 0.73
CA MET A 99 -20.82 2.27 1.74
C MET A 99 -22.20 2.56 1.18
N MET A 100 -23.21 2.18 1.96
CA MET A 100 -24.61 2.37 1.63
C MET A 100 -25.27 3.24 2.70
N LYS A 101 -26.35 3.91 2.33
CA LYS A 101 -27.17 4.66 3.25
C LYS A 101 -28.64 4.43 2.94
N SER A 102 -29.51 4.64 3.93
CA SER A 102 -30.96 4.55 3.74
C SER A 102 -31.54 5.93 3.44
N ILE A 103 -32.39 6.01 2.43
CA ILE A 103 -33.15 7.23 2.12
C ILE A 103 -34.61 7.14 2.55
N GLY A 104 -34.99 6.07 3.22
CA GLY A 104 -36.34 5.85 3.69
C GLY A 104 -36.64 4.38 3.76
N LYS A 105 -37.91 4.05 3.89
CA LYS A 105 -38.37 2.67 3.93
C LYS A 105 -39.39 2.40 2.83
N ASP A 106 -39.37 1.19 2.31
CA ASP A 106 -40.34 0.76 1.29
C ASP A 106 -41.67 0.34 1.96
N GLU A 107 -42.61 -0.15 1.15
CA GLU A 107 -43.90 -0.58 1.60
C GLU A 107 -43.84 -1.75 2.60
N ASN A 108 -42.78 -2.54 2.51
CA ASN A 108 -42.58 -3.70 3.40
C ASN A 108 -41.81 -3.34 4.67
N GLY A 109 -41.47 -2.09 4.87
CA GLY A 109 -40.70 -1.64 6.04
C GLY A 109 -39.18 -1.87 5.92
N ASN A 110 -38.69 -2.24 4.76
CA ASN A 110 -37.28 -2.43 4.50
C ASN A 110 -36.61 -1.11 4.08
N ASP A 111 -35.35 -0.93 4.47
CA ASP A 111 -34.61 0.26 4.08
C ASP A 111 -34.43 0.33 2.57
N ILE A 112 -34.66 1.51 2.01
CA ILE A 112 -34.29 1.81 0.62
C ILE A 112 -32.83 2.21 0.62
N LYS A 113 -31.94 1.29 0.23
CA LYS A 113 -30.50 1.51 0.28
C LYS A 113 -29.99 2.12 -1.01
N VAL A 114 -29.22 3.18 -0.89
CA VAL A 114 -28.51 3.79 -2.01
C VAL A 114 -27.05 3.93 -1.66
N ARG A 115 -26.22 4.10 -2.67
CA ARG A 115 -24.77 4.25 -2.48
C ARG A 115 -24.49 5.57 -1.76
N ASP A 116 -23.67 5.50 -0.71
CA ASP A 116 -23.23 6.68 0.04
C ASP A 116 -22.00 7.29 -0.62
N SER A 117 -22.22 8.09 -1.64
CA SER A 117 -21.13 8.69 -2.43
C SER A 117 -20.22 9.59 -1.60
N GLU A 118 -20.79 10.36 -0.67
CA GLU A 118 -20.00 11.24 0.20
C GLU A 118 -19.09 10.44 1.14
N GLY A 119 -19.63 9.39 1.76
CA GLY A 119 -18.85 8.53 2.62
C GLY A 119 -17.74 7.80 1.86
N ILE A 120 -18.04 7.33 0.66
CA ILE A 120 -17.05 6.66 -0.21
C ILE A 120 -15.94 7.63 -0.61
N GLN A 121 -16.28 8.86 -0.98
CA GLN A 121 -15.28 9.88 -1.31
C GLN A 121 -14.38 10.21 -0.13
N LEU A 122 -14.95 10.32 1.06
CA LEU A 122 -14.17 10.57 2.26
C LEU A 122 -13.23 9.40 2.57
N ALA A 123 -13.75 8.16 2.45
CA ALA A 123 -12.94 6.96 2.63
C ALA A 123 -11.78 6.91 1.63
N ASN A 124 -12.05 7.20 0.36
CA ASN A 124 -11.02 7.25 -0.68
C ASN A 124 -9.96 8.30 -0.37
N ALA A 125 -10.37 9.49 0.08
CA ALA A 125 -9.43 10.55 0.43
C ALA A 125 -8.49 10.11 1.55
N LYS A 126 -9.02 9.43 2.58
CA LYS A 126 -8.21 8.91 3.67
C LYS A 126 -7.29 7.77 3.23
N ILE A 127 -7.79 6.88 2.38
CA ILE A 127 -6.98 5.78 1.82
C ILE A 127 -5.84 6.36 0.97
N ASP A 128 -6.11 7.35 0.14
CA ASP A 128 -5.09 8.03 -0.67
C ASP A 128 -4.06 8.73 0.21
N GLU A 129 -4.48 9.31 1.32
CA GLU A 129 -3.57 9.92 2.29
C GLU A 129 -2.58 8.90 2.84
N ILE A 130 -3.05 7.68 3.16
CA ILE A 130 -2.17 6.60 3.61
C ILE A 130 -1.20 6.21 2.50
N ARG A 131 -1.71 6.02 1.28
CA ARG A 131 -0.88 5.56 0.15
C ARG A 131 0.15 6.60 -0.27
N ASN A 132 -0.24 7.85 -0.35
CA ASN A 132 0.67 8.94 -0.73
C ASN A 132 1.70 9.21 0.35
N GLY A 133 1.29 9.14 1.60
CA GLY A 133 2.19 9.31 2.74
C GLY A 133 3.29 8.26 2.79
N PHE A 134 3.03 7.06 2.27
CA PHE A 134 4.03 5.99 2.21
C PHE A 134 5.23 6.40 1.33
N SER A 135 4.98 6.97 0.16
CA SER A 135 6.03 7.44 -0.73
C SER A 135 6.87 8.53 -0.09
N GLU A 136 6.24 9.49 0.57
CA GLU A 136 6.94 10.55 1.27
C GLU A 136 7.78 10.01 2.42
N TRP A 137 7.22 9.07 3.18
CA TRP A 137 7.93 8.43 4.28
C TRP A 137 9.16 7.67 3.79
N LEU A 138 9.04 6.96 2.65
CA LEU A 138 10.17 6.24 2.07
C LEU A 138 11.31 7.17 1.69
N GLU A 139 10.99 8.35 1.14
CA GLU A 139 12.02 9.32 0.74
C GLU A 139 12.78 9.87 1.94
N GLU A 140 12.16 9.88 3.11
CA GLU A 140 12.79 10.35 4.35
C GLU A 140 13.70 9.29 5.00
N GLN A 141 13.68 8.06 4.49
CA GLN A 141 14.45 6.98 5.09
C GLN A 141 15.94 7.09 4.78
N SER A 142 16.76 6.34 5.51
CA SER A 142 18.21 6.36 5.35
C SER A 142 18.61 5.86 3.95
N PRO A 143 19.77 6.28 3.43
CA PRO A 143 20.27 5.77 2.16
C PRO A 143 20.43 4.24 2.14
N GLN A 144 20.80 3.63 3.27
CA GLN A 144 20.92 2.19 3.38
C GLN A 144 19.57 1.49 3.18
N PHE A 145 18.52 2.03 3.75
CA PHE A 145 17.17 1.50 3.60
C PHE A 145 16.70 1.58 2.15
N LYS A 146 16.91 2.74 1.52
CA LYS A 146 16.54 2.96 0.11
C LYS A 146 17.32 2.02 -0.81
N GLU A 147 18.60 1.85 -0.55
CA GLU A 147 19.46 0.93 -1.30
C GLU A 147 18.99 -0.50 -1.18
N ARG A 148 18.57 -0.91 0.00
CA ARG A 148 18.03 -2.25 0.24
C ARG A 148 16.79 -2.51 -0.60
N LEU A 149 15.85 -1.56 -0.63
CA LEU A 149 14.64 -1.68 -1.44
C LEU A 149 14.95 -1.70 -2.93
N THR A 150 15.87 -0.83 -3.37
CA THR A 150 16.31 -0.78 -4.75
C THR A 150 16.92 -2.11 -5.18
N THR A 151 17.76 -2.69 -4.34
CA THR A 151 18.36 -4.00 -4.59
C THR A 151 17.32 -5.09 -4.69
N MET A 152 16.33 -5.10 -3.81
CA MET A 152 15.24 -6.05 -3.85
C MET A 152 14.45 -5.97 -5.14
N TYR A 153 14.12 -4.75 -5.58
CA TYR A 153 13.39 -4.54 -6.82
C TYR A 153 14.16 -5.06 -8.02
N ASN A 154 15.42 -4.65 -8.13
CA ASN A 154 16.26 -5.05 -9.26
C ASN A 154 16.50 -6.55 -9.29
N ARG A 155 16.66 -7.18 -8.13
CA ARG A 155 16.81 -8.63 -8.04
C ARG A 155 15.55 -9.34 -8.54
N LYS A 156 14.38 -8.83 -8.21
CA LYS A 156 13.13 -9.48 -8.58
C LYS A 156 12.74 -9.22 -10.04
N PHE A 157 12.94 -8.01 -10.55
CA PHE A 157 12.40 -7.61 -11.85
C PHE A 157 13.43 -7.52 -12.97
N ASN A 158 14.72 -7.41 -12.65
CA ASN A 158 15.77 -7.30 -13.67
C ASN A 158 16.61 -8.55 -13.84
N CYS A 159 16.57 -9.49 -12.91
CA CYS A 159 17.51 -10.61 -12.90
C CYS A 159 17.31 -11.59 -14.07
N PHE A 160 16.13 -11.71 -14.63
CA PHE A 160 15.91 -12.67 -15.70
C PHE A 160 16.28 -12.17 -17.09
N VAL A 161 16.78 -10.99 -17.20
CA VAL A 161 17.25 -10.47 -18.48
C VAL A 161 18.68 -10.96 -18.77
N ARG A 162 19.45 -11.23 -17.72
CA ARG A 162 20.85 -11.62 -17.83
C ARG A 162 21.12 -12.89 -18.61
N PRO A 163 20.40 -13.98 -18.42
CA PRO A 163 20.74 -15.25 -19.08
C PRO A 163 20.76 -15.16 -20.59
N LYS A 164 20.09 -14.22 -21.18
CA LYS A 164 20.02 -14.07 -22.60
C LYS A 164 21.33 -13.62 -23.26
N TYR A 165 22.24 -13.09 -22.48
CA TYR A 165 23.50 -12.58 -22.99
C TYR A 165 24.60 -13.64 -23.04
N ASP A 166 24.36 -14.77 -22.44
CA ASP A 166 25.33 -15.85 -22.39
C ASP A 166 25.38 -16.64 -23.69
N GLY A 167 24.37 -16.51 -24.49
CA GLY A 167 24.32 -17.18 -25.77
C GLY A 167 25.10 -16.45 -26.89
#